data_17d708ef544ac8c2e698724c50986c84
#
_entry.id   17d708ef544ac8c2e698724c50986c84
#
_cell.length_a   1.000
_cell.length_b   1.000
_cell.length_c   1.000
_cell.angle_alpha   90.00
_cell.angle_beta   90.00
_cell.angle_gamma   90.00
#
_symmetry.space_group_name_H-M   'P 1'
#
loop_
_entity.id
_entity.type
_entity.pdbx_description
1 polymer ?
#
loop_
_entity_poly.entity_id
_entity_poly.type
_entity_poly.pdbx_seq_one_letter_code
_entity_poly.pdbx_strand_id
1 'polypeptide(L)'
;MTDKIELTVLGCGSSFGVPLSHNIWGNCDSTNPKNYRTRPSIYLKKGDKSILIDTSPDLRHQLITNKIDTVDAVIFTHAHADHTHGINDLRSIALINKKKIPVFADKNSLNTIKNSFSYLFTKNDKHGYEPILQKNIIDNEILDLNGFKI
;
A
#
# COMPACT_ATOMS: atom_id res chain seq x y z
N MET A 1 15.09 22.39 2.26
CA MET A 1 14.40 21.08 2.03
C MET A 1 14.06 21.05 0.55
N THR A 2 14.38 19.98 -0.15
CA THR A 2 14.10 19.89 -1.59
C THR A 2 12.60 19.70 -1.80
N ASP A 3 11.97 20.57 -2.61
CA ASP A 3 10.56 20.45 -3.03
C ASP A 3 10.33 19.27 -4.02
N LYS A 4 11.36 18.47 -4.23
CA LYS A 4 11.35 17.36 -5.17
C LYS A 4 10.54 16.19 -4.61
N ILE A 5 9.57 15.74 -5.37
CA ILE A 5 8.86 14.48 -5.10
C ILE A 5 9.60 13.36 -5.86
N GLU A 6 9.92 12.31 -5.15
CA GLU A 6 10.45 11.06 -5.71
C GLU A 6 9.31 10.06 -5.82
N LEU A 7 9.12 9.49 -7.01
CA LEU A 7 8.13 8.45 -7.28
C LEU A 7 8.86 7.15 -7.58
N THR A 8 8.53 6.09 -6.82
CA THR A 8 9.02 4.74 -7.05
C THR A 8 7.84 3.84 -7.42
N VAL A 9 7.88 3.24 -8.60
CA VAL A 9 6.92 2.20 -9.00
C VAL A 9 7.37 0.89 -8.34
N LEU A 10 6.61 0.43 -7.34
CA LEU A 10 6.89 -0.80 -6.60
C LEU A 10 6.46 -2.05 -7.36
N GLY A 11 5.38 -1.92 -8.12
CA GLY A 11 4.85 -2.96 -8.99
C GLY A 11 3.94 -2.37 -10.06
N CYS A 12 3.94 -2.98 -11.24
CA CYS A 12 3.14 -2.57 -12.39
C CYS A 12 2.57 -3.76 -13.17
N GLY A 13 2.48 -4.91 -12.55
CA GLY A 13 1.83 -6.10 -13.11
C GLY A 13 0.31 -5.95 -13.14
N SER A 14 -0.35 -6.89 -13.83
CA SER A 14 -1.81 -7.05 -13.73
C SER A 14 -2.22 -7.50 -12.33
N SER A 15 -3.53 -7.65 -12.08
CA SER A 15 -4.05 -8.17 -10.82
C SER A 15 -3.49 -9.54 -10.41
N PHE A 16 -2.94 -10.29 -11.34
CA PHE A 16 -2.29 -11.59 -11.08
C PHE A 16 -0.76 -11.51 -11.00
N GLY A 17 -0.15 -10.38 -11.40
CA GLY A 17 1.29 -10.25 -11.59
C GLY A 17 1.79 -10.91 -12.88
N VAL A 18 3.11 -10.93 -13.09
CA VAL A 18 3.79 -11.67 -14.16
C VAL A 18 4.98 -12.40 -13.56
N PRO A 19 5.10 -13.71 -13.66
CA PRO A 19 4.13 -14.64 -14.27
C PRO A 19 2.84 -14.75 -13.43
N LEU A 20 1.80 -15.34 -14.03
CA LEU A 20 0.64 -15.82 -13.29
C LEU A 20 1.05 -16.99 -12.37
N SER A 21 0.18 -17.36 -11.44
CA SER A 21 0.29 -18.62 -10.69
C SER A 21 0.57 -19.78 -11.65
N HIS A 22 1.28 -20.82 -11.19
CA HIS A 22 1.73 -21.95 -12.02
C HIS A 22 2.77 -21.57 -13.07
N ASN A 23 3.47 -20.44 -12.92
CA ASN A 23 4.56 -20.01 -13.80
C ASN A 23 4.12 -19.78 -15.25
N ILE A 24 2.92 -19.22 -15.44
CA ILE A 24 2.37 -18.90 -16.76
C ILE A 24 2.82 -17.49 -17.16
N TRP A 25 3.63 -17.39 -18.21
CA TRP A 25 4.26 -16.16 -18.69
C TRP A 25 3.51 -15.49 -19.85
N GLY A 26 2.54 -16.19 -20.46
CA GLY A 26 1.88 -15.71 -21.68
C GLY A 26 2.91 -15.50 -22.80
N ASN A 27 2.92 -14.32 -23.39
CA ASN A 27 3.86 -13.94 -24.44
C ASN A 27 5.19 -13.35 -23.91
N CYS A 28 5.40 -13.34 -22.58
CA CYS A 28 6.63 -12.82 -22.00
C CYS A 28 7.74 -13.87 -22.02
N ASP A 29 8.96 -13.44 -22.33
CA ASP A 29 10.15 -14.29 -22.22
C ASP A 29 10.45 -14.57 -20.75
N SER A 30 10.32 -15.83 -20.33
CA SER A 30 10.54 -16.27 -18.94
C SER A 30 12.01 -16.23 -18.52
N THR A 31 12.95 -16.14 -19.47
CA THR A 31 14.39 -16.05 -19.16
C THR A 31 14.84 -14.62 -18.87
N ASN A 32 14.02 -13.63 -19.23
CA ASN A 32 14.32 -12.23 -18.98
C ASN A 32 13.73 -11.78 -17.61
N PRO A 33 14.57 -11.55 -16.58
CA PRO A 33 14.10 -11.17 -15.26
C PRO A 33 13.35 -9.82 -15.25
N LYS A 34 13.55 -8.99 -16.28
CA LYS A 34 12.82 -7.72 -16.43
C LYS A 34 11.34 -7.93 -16.80
N ASN A 35 10.93 -9.12 -17.17
CA ASN A 35 9.52 -9.43 -17.42
C ASN A 35 8.75 -9.80 -16.16
N TYR A 36 9.45 -10.09 -15.05
CA TYR A 36 8.79 -10.28 -13.75
C TYR A 36 8.15 -8.98 -13.27
N ARG A 37 6.86 -9.03 -12.91
CA ARG A 37 6.10 -7.88 -12.41
C ARG A 37 5.30 -8.26 -11.17
N THR A 38 5.55 -7.58 -10.08
CA THR A 38 4.68 -7.59 -8.91
C THR A 38 3.41 -6.78 -9.19
N ARG A 39 2.35 -7.04 -8.39
CA ARG A 39 1.06 -6.35 -8.49
C ARG A 39 1.20 -4.86 -8.14
N PRO A 40 0.24 -4.00 -8.56
CA PRO A 40 0.44 -2.56 -8.57
C PRO A 40 0.60 -1.97 -7.17
N SER A 41 1.58 -1.11 -7.02
CA SER A 41 1.75 -0.20 -5.89
C SER A 41 2.77 0.88 -6.24
N ILE A 42 2.62 2.07 -5.67
CA ILE A 42 3.50 3.21 -5.87
C ILE A 42 3.90 3.80 -4.52
N TYR A 43 5.16 4.20 -4.40
CA TYR A 43 5.65 4.93 -3.23
C TYR A 43 6.10 6.33 -3.63
N LEU A 44 5.60 7.32 -2.91
CA LEU A 44 5.96 8.73 -3.08
C LEU A 44 6.75 9.19 -1.86
N LYS A 45 7.84 9.93 -2.09
CA LYS A 45 8.65 10.52 -1.02
C LYS A 45 8.93 11.99 -1.31
N LYS A 46 8.79 12.84 -0.29
CA LYS A 46 9.14 14.26 -0.30
C LYS A 46 9.80 14.62 1.04
N GLY A 47 11.12 14.81 1.02
CA GLY A 47 11.90 15.00 2.24
C GLY A 47 11.79 13.79 3.18
N ASP A 48 11.27 14.02 4.39
CA ASP A 48 11.02 13.00 5.42
C ASP A 48 9.59 12.41 5.37
N LYS A 49 8.75 12.87 4.44
CA LYS A 49 7.35 12.43 4.30
C LYS A 49 7.20 11.43 3.17
N SER A 50 6.29 10.49 3.39
CA SER A 50 6.04 9.42 2.44
C SER A 50 4.57 9.02 2.34
N ILE A 51 4.16 8.62 1.15
CA ILE A 51 2.82 8.10 0.86
C ILE A 51 2.97 6.81 0.05
N LEU A 52 2.23 5.79 0.46
CA LEU A 52 2.06 4.57 -0.30
C LEU A 52 0.70 4.60 -1.00
N ILE A 53 0.66 4.33 -2.29
CA ILE A 53 -0.57 4.17 -3.06
C ILE A 53 -0.77 2.68 -3.30
N ASP A 54 -1.85 2.15 -2.73
CA ASP A 54 -2.21 0.74 -2.67
C ASP A 54 -1.20 -0.17 -1.95
N THR A 55 -1.72 -1.20 -1.32
CA THR A 55 -0.97 -2.24 -0.62
C THR A 55 -1.16 -3.57 -1.35
N SER A 56 -0.40 -3.77 -2.40
CA SER A 56 -0.51 -5.02 -3.17
C SER A 56 -0.17 -6.23 -2.29
N PRO A 57 -0.64 -7.43 -2.63
CA PRO A 57 -0.24 -8.66 -1.93
C PRO A 57 1.27 -8.93 -1.95
N ASP A 58 2.02 -8.23 -2.80
CA ASP A 58 3.49 -8.31 -2.88
C ASP A 58 4.20 -7.27 -2.00
N LEU A 59 3.46 -6.51 -1.17
CA LEU A 59 3.95 -5.33 -0.47
C LEU A 59 5.21 -5.62 0.34
N ARG A 60 5.26 -6.71 1.10
CA ARG A 60 6.44 -7.07 1.88
C ARG A 60 7.69 -7.17 1.01
N HIS A 61 7.60 -7.85 -0.12
CA HIS A 61 8.70 -7.97 -1.08
C HIS A 61 9.09 -6.61 -1.65
N GLN A 62 8.09 -5.80 -2.03
CA GLN A 62 8.28 -4.46 -2.59
C GLN A 62 9.00 -3.53 -1.61
N LEU A 63 8.58 -3.51 -0.34
CA LEU A 63 9.23 -2.70 0.70
C LEU A 63 10.68 -3.09 0.95
N ILE A 64 10.95 -4.40 1.07
CA ILE A 64 12.31 -4.93 1.31
C ILE A 64 13.24 -4.60 0.13
N THR A 65 12.78 -4.88 -1.09
CA THR A 65 13.59 -4.68 -2.30
C THR A 65 13.96 -3.22 -2.51
N ASN A 66 13.03 -2.30 -2.18
CA ASN A 66 13.25 -0.86 -2.33
C ASN A 66 13.78 -0.18 -1.05
N LYS A 67 14.10 -0.96 0.01
CA LYS A 67 14.61 -0.47 1.30
C LYS A 67 13.72 0.62 1.92
N ILE A 68 12.40 0.42 1.84
CA ILE A 68 11.40 1.32 2.41
C ILE A 68 11.11 0.87 3.84
N ASP A 69 11.37 1.72 4.81
CA ASP A 69 11.21 1.50 6.24
C ASP A 69 10.14 2.40 6.87
N THR A 70 9.63 3.39 6.13
CA THR A 70 8.64 4.34 6.60
C THR A 70 7.49 4.48 5.61
N VAL A 71 6.26 4.59 6.14
CA VAL A 71 5.05 4.94 5.41
C VAL A 71 4.23 5.83 6.32
N ASP A 72 4.11 7.11 5.98
CA ASP A 72 3.37 8.09 6.78
C ASP A 72 1.87 8.07 6.50
N ALA A 73 1.48 7.67 5.30
CA ALA A 73 0.08 7.53 4.92
C ALA A 73 -0.09 6.51 3.79
N VAL A 74 -1.29 5.95 3.67
CA VAL A 74 -1.68 5.08 2.55
C VAL A 74 -2.91 5.65 1.87
N ILE A 75 -2.90 5.66 0.55
CA ILE A 75 -4.08 5.98 -0.26
C ILE A 75 -4.47 4.71 -1.01
N PHE A 76 -5.71 4.30 -0.89
CA PHE A 76 -6.26 3.21 -1.69
C PHE A 76 -7.05 3.77 -2.86
N THR A 77 -6.72 3.30 -4.06
CA THR A 77 -7.44 3.66 -5.28
C THR A 77 -8.82 3.01 -5.31
N HIS A 78 -8.90 1.75 -4.87
CA HIS A 78 -10.14 0.98 -4.74
C HIS A 78 -9.91 -0.28 -3.88
N ALA A 79 -10.97 -1.08 -3.65
CA ALA A 79 -10.96 -2.16 -2.68
C ALA A 79 -10.63 -3.56 -3.25
N HIS A 80 -10.15 -3.69 -4.49
CA HIS A 80 -9.80 -5.00 -5.03
C HIS A 80 -8.59 -5.62 -4.32
N ALA A 81 -8.51 -6.95 -4.37
CA ALA A 81 -7.53 -7.73 -3.63
C ALA A 81 -6.07 -7.40 -4.01
N ASP A 82 -5.80 -7.20 -5.28
CA ASP A 82 -4.48 -6.85 -5.80
C ASP A 82 -3.99 -5.46 -5.36
N HIS A 83 -4.90 -4.61 -4.85
CA HIS A 83 -4.60 -3.29 -4.30
C HIS A 83 -4.61 -3.25 -2.76
N THR A 84 -5.19 -4.24 -2.09
CA THR A 84 -5.45 -4.14 -0.64
C THR A 84 -4.86 -5.26 0.22
N HIS A 85 -4.57 -6.45 -0.34
CA HIS A 85 -4.28 -7.63 0.48
C HIS A 85 -2.88 -7.68 1.10
N GLY A 86 -1.98 -6.74 0.78
CA GLY A 86 -0.73 -6.52 1.51
C GLY A 86 -0.85 -5.59 2.73
N ILE A 87 -2.05 -5.16 3.08
CA ILE A 87 -2.30 -4.20 4.17
C ILE A 87 -1.73 -4.65 5.52
N ASN A 88 -1.60 -5.95 5.76
CA ASN A 88 -0.99 -6.50 6.97
C ASN A 88 0.49 -6.21 7.12
N ASP A 89 1.21 -6.02 6.03
CA ASP A 89 2.65 -5.75 6.06
C ASP A 89 2.97 -4.36 6.61
N LEU A 90 1.98 -3.47 6.69
CA LEU A 90 2.08 -2.19 7.38
C LEU A 90 2.25 -2.33 8.90
N ARG A 91 1.96 -3.51 9.49
CA ARG A 91 2.07 -3.72 10.94
C ARG A 91 3.47 -3.50 11.46
N SER A 92 4.48 -4.02 10.79
CA SER A 92 5.86 -3.85 11.22
C SER A 92 6.25 -2.37 11.25
N ILE A 93 5.87 -1.61 10.24
CA ILE A 93 6.14 -0.17 10.16
C ILE A 93 5.43 0.58 11.30
N ALA A 94 4.13 0.34 11.49
CA ALA A 94 3.34 0.99 12.54
C ALA A 94 3.88 0.69 13.95
N LEU A 95 4.27 -0.56 14.22
CA LEU A 95 4.77 -0.99 15.52
C LEU A 95 6.17 -0.43 15.82
N ILE A 96 7.08 -0.44 14.85
CA ILE A 96 8.44 0.11 15.00
C ILE A 96 8.35 1.63 15.24
N ASN A 97 7.54 2.32 14.44
CA ASN A 97 7.37 3.77 14.55
C ASN A 97 6.42 4.20 15.67
N LYS A 98 5.78 3.24 16.38
CA LYS A 98 4.82 3.48 17.48
C LYS A 98 3.71 4.47 17.08
N LYS A 99 3.27 4.42 15.84
CA LYS A 99 2.32 5.36 15.25
C LYS A 99 1.32 4.64 14.36
N LYS A 100 0.03 4.99 14.50
CA LYS A 100 -0.99 4.53 13.55
C LYS A 100 -0.76 5.19 12.20
N ILE A 101 -0.95 4.41 11.14
CA ILE A 101 -0.84 4.88 9.76
C ILE A 101 -2.23 5.33 9.30
N PRO A 102 -2.41 6.61 8.92
CA PRO A 102 -3.64 7.08 8.32
C PRO A 102 -3.81 6.45 6.92
N VAL A 103 -5.01 5.93 6.66
CA VAL A 103 -5.38 5.38 5.36
C VAL A 103 -6.54 6.18 4.78
N PHE A 104 -6.48 6.45 3.49
CA PHE A 104 -7.39 7.29 2.74
C PHE A 104 -7.99 6.51 1.56
N ALA A 105 -9.28 6.64 1.36
CA ALA A 105 -10.00 6.14 0.18
C ALA A 105 -11.37 6.81 0.08
N ASP A 106 -12.06 6.61 -1.03
CA ASP A 106 -13.48 6.91 -1.08
C ASP A 106 -14.27 6.11 -0.04
N LYS A 107 -15.48 6.58 0.28
CA LYS A 107 -16.31 6.02 1.33
C LYS A 107 -16.60 4.53 1.14
N ASN A 108 -16.88 4.10 -0.10
CA ASN A 108 -17.28 2.71 -0.38
C ASN A 108 -16.08 1.77 -0.28
N SER A 109 -14.97 2.13 -0.89
CA SER A 109 -13.70 1.40 -0.82
C SER A 109 -13.22 1.28 0.63
N LEU A 110 -13.25 2.37 1.39
CA LEU A 110 -12.81 2.37 2.79
C LEU A 110 -13.69 1.49 3.69
N ASN A 111 -15.01 1.46 3.46
CA ASN A 111 -15.90 0.57 4.18
C ASN A 111 -15.63 -0.90 3.86
N THR A 112 -15.42 -1.24 2.60
CA THR A 112 -15.06 -2.60 2.16
C THR A 112 -13.75 -3.05 2.80
N ILE A 113 -12.70 -2.23 2.72
CA ILE A 113 -11.39 -2.50 3.33
C ILE A 113 -11.51 -2.68 4.84
N LYS A 114 -12.23 -1.77 5.53
CA LYS A 114 -12.43 -1.88 6.97
C LYS A 114 -13.19 -3.14 7.37
N ASN A 115 -14.18 -3.56 6.60
CA ASN A 115 -14.92 -4.78 6.89
C ASN A 115 -14.05 -6.03 6.71
N SER A 116 -13.23 -6.07 5.65
CA SER A 116 -12.33 -7.19 5.38
C SER A 116 -11.18 -7.30 6.39
N PHE A 117 -10.68 -6.16 6.90
CA PHE A 117 -9.51 -6.07 7.78
C PHE A 117 -9.82 -5.34 9.09
N SER A 118 -10.99 -5.59 9.67
CA SER A 118 -11.52 -4.85 10.82
C SER A 118 -10.57 -4.76 12.01
N TYR A 119 -9.79 -5.81 12.28
CA TYR A 119 -8.82 -5.90 13.37
C TYR A 119 -7.65 -4.90 13.23
N LEU A 120 -7.37 -4.39 12.04
CA LEU A 120 -6.35 -3.35 11.83
C LEU A 120 -6.85 -1.95 12.21
N PHE A 121 -8.17 -1.75 12.25
CA PHE A 121 -8.81 -0.46 12.50
C PHE A 121 -9.44 -0.34 13.88
N THR A 122 -9.88 -1.46 14.46
CA THR A 122 -10.67 -1.47 15.69
C THR A 122 -10.06 -2.45 16.68
N LYS A 123 -9.92 -2.02 17.93
CA LYS A 123 -9.46 -2.88 19.01
C LYS A 123 -10.48 -4.02 19.19
N ASN A 124 -9.96 -5.23 19.25
CA ASN A 124 -10.74 -6.40 19.59
C ASN A 124 -10.07 -7.10 20.78
N ASP A 125 -10.72 -7.04 21.93
CA ASP A 125 -10.19 -7.60 23.18
C ASP A 125 -9.96 -9.10 23.11
N LYS A 126 -10.66 -9.81 22.20
CA LYS A 126 -10.49 -11.26 22.02
C LYS A 126 -9.16 -11.64 21.33
N HIS A 127 -8.57 -10.74 20.57
CA HIS A 127 -7.36 -11.03 19.80
C HIS A 127 -6.10 -10.30 20.28
N GLY A 128 -6.22 -9.40 21.27
CA GLY A 128 -5.09 -8.73 21.89
C GLY A 128 -4.25 -7.81 20.99
N TYR A 129 -4.76 -7.49 19.78
CA TYR A 129 -4.05 -6.62 18.85
C TYR A 129 -4.52 -5.17 18.95
N GLU A 130 -3.56 -4.26 19.13
CA GLU A 130 -3.85 -2.84 18.99
C GLU A 130 -4.02 -2.47 17.50
N PRO A 131 -5.04 -1.67 17.17
CA PRO A 131 -5.27 -1.21 15.80
C PRO A 131 -4.12 -0.31 15.35
N ILE A 132 -3.63 -0.57 14.15
CA ILE A 132 -2.49 0.12 13.55
C ILE A 132 -2.87 1.13 12.49
N LEU A 133 -4.12 1.13 12.04
CA LEU A 133 -4.61 2.01 10.98
C LEU A 133 -5.66 2.99 11.50
N GLN A 134 -5.68 4.17 10.88
CA GLN A 134 -6.69 5.20 11.09
C GLN A 134 -7.38 5.52 9.77
N LYS A 135 -8.71 5.36 9.71
CA LYS A 135 -9.49 5.61 8.50
C LYS A 135 -9.74 7.10 8.27
N ASN A 136 -9.63 7.55 7.02
CA ASN A 136 -9.97 8.89 6.56
C ASN A 136 -10.68 8.78 5.20
N ILE A 137 -11.81 9.45 5.06
CA ILE A 137 -12.55 9.47 3.80
C ILE A 137 -12.01 10.60 2.93
N ILE A 138 -11.78 10.31 1.65
CA ILE A 138 -11.55 11.32 0.63
C ILE A 138 -12.92 11.77 0.13
N ASP A 139 -13.27 13.01 0.40
CA ASP A 139 -14.52 13.66 0.01
C ASP A 139 -14.30 14.97 -0.76
N ASN A 140 -13.06 15.37 -0.94
CA ASN A 140 -12.65 16.57 -1.66
C ASN A 140 -11.94 16.22 -2.97
N GLU A 141 -12.00 17.13 -3.95
CA GLU A 141 -11.30 16.99 -5.24
C GLU A 141 -9.77 17.06 -5.11
N ILE A 142 -9.27 17.71 -4.07
CA ILE A 142 -7.84 17.84 -3.79
C ILE A 142 -7.57 17.40 -2.35
N LEU A 143 -6.72 16.43 -2.20
CA LEU A 143 -6.19 15.97 -0.92
C LEU A 143 -4.79 16.60 -0.71
N ASP A 144 -4.66 17.47 0.29
CA ASP A 144 -3.34 17.94 0.75
C ASP A 144 -2.90 17.05 1.92
N LEU A 145 -1.89 16.25 1.69
CA LEU A 145 -1.40 15.28 2.66
C LEU A 145 0.12 15.41 2.81
N ASN A 146 0.56 15.93 3.95
CA ASN A 146 1.97 16.07 4.26
C ASN A 146 2.78 16.87 3.20
N GLY A 147 2.14 17.84 2.53
CA GLY A 147 2.74 18.63 1.46
C GLY A 147 2.72 17.97 0.07
N PHE A 148 2.01 16.85 -0.06
CA PHE A 148 1.59 16.32 -1.35
C PHE A 148 0.19 16.82 -1.67
N LYS A 149 0.02 17.39 -2.85
CA LYS A 149 -1.31 17.72 -3.40
C LYS A 149 -1.67 16.64 -4.42
N ILE A 150 -2.71 15.90 -4.12
CA ILE A 150 -3.16 14.72 -4.87
C ILE A 150 -4.61 14.91 -5.27
#